data_d333e2e61ad64a628cd04716a8f2b34f
#
_entry.id   d333e2e61ad64a628cd04716a8f2b34f
#
_cell.length_a   1.000
_cell.length_b   1.000
_cell.length_c   1.000
_cell.angle_alpha   90.00
_cell.angle_beta   90.00
_cell.angle_gamma   90.00
#
_symmetry.space_group_name_H-M   'P 1'
#
loop_
_entity.id
_entity.type
_entity.pdbx_description
1 polymer ?
#
loop_
_entity_poly.entity_id
_entity_poly.type
_entity_poly.pdbx_seq_one_letter_code
_entity_poly.pdbx_strand_id
1 'polypeptide(L)'
;RLLYVALTRAEFRCYVVWGAISQADASPLFRLIHGPGAPPLKELDNAAVLAALGELGDAAPGIGAGIMPPPEPAPPYCPATGNDLPLACSSFTATIPVDWRVASFSSLASGGERHLQPQDYDTLAAGAASDAENDETPEREHGGILDFPRGAASGTCLHEIFERLDYARLEPGAIDRTAAERLRANGYDQSWLPAVTSMVTDVTRTALLPDDPAFCLSRLQPGSWRVEMEFFLPVRQLSPDLLRALFDGLLDPRLHGDFSQVLAGLSFRQGRGMLQGFMDMVFEHNGRYYIIDWKSNHLGYRREEYGPDGLRESMVRHAYILQYHLYTLALDRMLRLHLPGYDYDTHCGGAIYVFLRGVSAASAGYGIYRDKPSAAFIRRAGELLLAHGETAAR
;
A
#
# COMPACT_ATOMS: atom_id res chain seq x y z
N ARG A 1 -8.62 4.82 22.11
CA ARG A 1 -8.07 3.64 21.40
C ARG A 1 -7.48 2.61 22.36
N LEU A 2 -6.56 3.00 23.30
CA LEU A 2 -5.96 2.05 24.27
C LEU A 2 -6.99 1.39 25.18
N LEU A 3 -7.96 2.15 25.71
CA LEU A 3 -9.04 1.60 26.52
C LEU A 3 -9.88 0.57 25.76
N TYR A 4 -10.23 0.86 24.50
CA TYR A 4 -10.93 -0.10 23.64
C TYR A 4 -10.16 -1.40 23.51
N VAL A 5 -8.86 -1.30 23.20
CA VAL A 5 -7.99 -2.49 23.09
C VAL A 5 -7.94 -3.27 24.40
N ALA A 6 -7.83 -2.58 25.54
CA ALA A 6 -7.77 -3.25 26.85
C ALA A 6 -9.06 -4.02 27.17
N LEU A 7 -10.22 -3.41 26.93
CA LEU A 7 -11.51 -4.03 27.22
C LEU A 7 -11.87 -5.16 26.26
N THR A 8 -11.43 -5.08 25.01
CA THR A 8 -11.76 -6.07 23.97
C THR A 8 -10.77 -7.24 23.87
N ARG A 9 -9.74 -7.31 24.74
CA ARG A 9 -8.81 -8.44 24.76
C ARG A 9 -9.32 -9.67 25.49
N ALA A 10 -10.29 -9.50 26.39
CA ALA A 10 -10.85 -10.62 27.11
C ALA A 10 -11.78 -11.44 26.21
N GLU A 11 -11.56 -12.73 26.12
CA GLU A 11 -12.37 -13.65 25.33
C GLU A 11 -13.71 -13.98 26.05
N PHE A 12 -13.65 -14.21 27.36
CA PHE A 12 -14.81 -14.66 28.13
C PHE A 12 -15.30 -13.62 29.14
N ARG A 13 -14.41 -12.99 29.92
CA ARG A 13 -14.77 -12.02 30.96
C ARG A 13 -13.70 -10.95 31.12
N CYS A 14 -14.14 -9.72 31.35
CA CYS A 14 -13.28 -8.61 31.72
C CYS A 14 -13.72 -8.07 33.08
N TYR A 15 -12.81 -8.03 34.06
CA TYR A 15 -13.05 -7.45 35.35
C TYR A 15 -12.38 -6.07 35.42
N VAL A 16 -13.16 -5.05 35.74
CA VAL A 16 -12.69 -3.68 35.86
C VAL A 16 -12.90 -3.22 37.28
N VAL A 17 -11.85 -2.86 37.99
CA VAL A 17 -11.93 -2.23 39.31
C VAL A 17 -12.07 -0.73 39.10
N TRP A 18 -13.12 -0.15 39.66
CA TRP A 18 -13.43 1.25 39.50
C TRP A 18 -13.69 1.93 40.84
N GLY A 19 -13.24 3.20 41.02
CA GLY A 19 -13.38 3.96 42.24
C GLY A 19 -12.41 5.15 42.31
N ALA A 20 -12.33 5.81 43.46
CA ALA A 20 -11.46 6.97 43.67
C ALA A 20 -9.98 6.61 43.72
N ILE A 21 -9.47 6.15 42.60
CA ILE A 21 -8.05 5.79 42.39
C ILE A 21 -7.32 7.03 41.87
N SER A 22 -6.03 7.17 42.16
CA SER A 22 -5.20 8.28 41.68
C SER A 22 -5.33 8.44 40.16
N GLN A 23 -5.63 9.68 39.71
CA GLN A 23 -5.81 10.05 38.30
C GLN A 23 -6.99 9.38 37.57
N ALA A 24 -7.90 8.73 38.28
CA ALA A 24 -9.06 8.10 37.62
C ALA A 24 -9.90 9.11 36.84
N ASP A 25 -10.05 10.34 37.38
CA ASP A 25 -10.82 11.43 36.73
C ASP A 25 -10.27 11.86 35.36
N ALA A 26 -8.95 11.66 35.14
CA ALA A 26 -8.30 11.96 33.87
C ALA A 26 -8.43 10.82 32.85
N SER A 27 -8.94 9.66 33.27
CA SER A 27 -8.98 8.47 32.44
C SER A 27 -10.11 8.52 31.39
N PRO A 28 -9.93 7.91 30.20
CA PRO A 28 -11.02 7.74 29.25
C PRO A 28 -12.21 6.94 29.83
N LEU A 29 -11.95 6.05 30.79
CA LEU A 29 -12.98 5.25 31.46
C LEU A 29 -13.90 6.12 32.31
N PHE A 30 -13.38 7.16 32.99
CA PHE A 30 -14.16 8.10 33.74
C PHE A 30 -15.21 8.78 32.84
N ARG A 31 -14.81 9.26 31.69
CA ARG A 31 -15.72 9.90 30.72
C ARG A 31 -16.77 8.96 30.18
N LEU A 32 -16.42 7.67 30.04
CA LEU A 32 -17.32 6.64 29.54
C LEU A 32 -18.43 6.32 30.60
N ILE A 33 -18.04 6.22 31.87
CA ILE A 33 -18.95 5.82 32.94
C ILE A 33 -19.80 7.00 33.42
N HIS A 34 -19.19 8.17 33.65
CA HIS A 34 -19.83 9.31 34.30
C HIS A 34 -20.23 10.45 33.35
N GLY A 35 -19.82 10.36 32.06
CA GLY A 35 -20.11 11.37 31.06
C GLY A 35 -19.22 12.63 31.15
N PRO A 36 -19.34 13.52 30.16
CA PRO A 36 -18.62 14.78 30.16
C PRO A 36 -19.19 15.75 31.20
N GLY A 37 -18.31 16.33 32.06
CA GLY A 37 -18.70 17.31 33.05
C GLY A 37 -19.12 16.74 34.40
N ALA A 38 -18.98 15.45 34.63
CA ALA A 38 -19.19 14.85 35.94
C ALA A 38 -18.16 15.39 36.96
N PRO A 39 -18.54 15.56 38.24
CA PRO A 39 -17.61 15.96 39.30
C PRO A 39 -16.55 14.89 39.54
N PRO A 40 -15.39 15.24 40.08
CA PRO A 40 -14.33 14.27 40.37
C PRO A 40 -14.82 13.11 41.24
N LEU A 41 -14.30 11.89 41.01
CA LEU A 41 -14.71 10.67 41.73
C LEU A 41 -14.62 10.80 43.26
N LYS A 42 -13.69 11.58 43.78
CA LYS A 42 -13.54 11.87 45.22
C LYS A 42 -14.70 12.67 45.82
N GLU A 43 -15.49 13.32 44.99
CA GLU A 43 -16.68 14.12 45.38
C GLU A 43 -17.99 13.32 45.20
N LEU A 44 -17.90 12.14 44.56
CA LEU A 44 -19.02 11.20 44.42
C LEU A 44 -19.00 10.22 45.60
N ASP A 45 -20.18 9.97 46.16
CA ASP A 45 -20.32 8.86 47.11
C ASP A 45 -20.39 7.50 46.38
N ASN A 46 -20.27 6.43 47.16
CA ASN A 46 -20.32 5.08 46.58
C ASN A 46 -21.68 4.77 45.93
N ALA A 47 -22.77 5.39 46.39
CA ALA A 47 -24.07 5.17 45.83
C ALA A 47 -24.18 5.78 44.43
N ALA A 48 -23.66 6.99 44.25
CA ALA A 48 -23.62 7.67 42.96
C ALA A 48 -22.75 6.92 41.94
N VAL A 49 -21.60 6.40 42.39
CA VAL A 49 -20.71 5.58 41.53
C VAL A 49 -21.39 4.27 41.09
N LEU A 50 -22.09 3.60 42.06
CA LEU A 50 -22.83 2.37 41.75
C LEU A 50 -24.02 2.63 40.82
N ALA A 51 -24.72 3.74 41.01
CA ALA A 51 -25.85 4.12 40.14
C ALA A 51 -25.36 4.29 38.68
N ALA A 52 -24.28 5.04 38.46
CA ALA A 52 -23.71 5.22 37.11
C ALA A 52 -23.26 3.90 36.48
N LEU A 53 -22.71 2.98 37.27
CA LEU A 53 -22.36 1.65 36.79
C LEU A 53 -23.60 0.77 36.53
N GLY A 54 -24.66 0.94 37.34
CA GLY A 54 -25.95 0.26 37.16
C GLY A 54 -26.60 0.62 35.83
N GLU A 55 -26.59 1.91 35.46
CA GLU A 55 -27.11 2.38 34.17
C GLU A 55 -26.43 1.71 32.97
N LEU A 56 -25.14 1.44 33.08
CA LEU A 56 -24.42 0.68 32.05
C LEU A 56 -24.87 -0.79 31.98
N GLY A 57 -25.16 -1.39 33.15
CA GLY A 57 -25.67 -2.75 33.24
C GLY A 57 -27.08 -2.87 32.65
N ASP A 58 -27.93 -1.89 32.87
CA ASP A 58 -29.29 -1.83 32.33
C ASP A 58 -29.28 -1.64 30.81
N ALA A 59 -28.32 -0.89 30.29
CA ALA A 59 -28.16 -0.67 28.86
C ALA A 59 -27.53 -1.88 28.13
N ALA A 60 -26.80 -2.77 28.81
CA ALA A 60 -26.10 -3.88 28.21
C ALA A 60 -26.14 -5.16 29.08
N PRO A 61 -26.91 -6.19 28.68
CA PRO A 61 -27.13 -7.40 29.48
C PRO A 61 -25.91 -8.20 29.93
N GLY A 62 -24.74 -7.88 29.37
CA GLY A 62 -23.45 -8.55 29.71
C GLY A 62 -22.63 -7.81 30.77
N ILE A 63 -23.10 -6.63 31.25
CA ILE A 63 -22.35 -5.83 32.23
C ILE A 63 -23.01 -5.95 33.60
N GLY A 64 -22.23 -6.38 34.60
CA GLY A 64 -22.65 -6.40 35.99
C GLY A 64 -21.75 -5.50 36.83
N ALA A 65 -22.34 -4.77 37.79
CA ALA A 65 -21.61 -3.94 38.73
C ALA A 65 -21.92 -4.35 40.17
N GLY A 66 -20.95 -4.23 41.08
CA GLY A 66 -21.12 -4.53 42.48
C GLY A 66 -19.99 -3.98 43.33
N ILE A 67 -20.22 -3.89 44.62
CA ILE A 67 -19.19 -3.48 45.60
C ILE A 67 -18.24 -4.66 45.77
N MET A 68 -16.93 -4.40 45.64
CA MET A 68 -15.89 -5.39 45.96
C MET A 68 -15.95 -5.67 47.49
N PRO A 69 -16.20 -6.90 47.91
CA PRO A 69 -16.20 -7.21 49.31
C PRO A 69 -14.80 -7.01 49.89
N PRO A 70 -14.69 -6.71 51.22
CA PRO A 70 -13.39 -6.66 51.89
C PRO A 70 -12.69 -7.99 51.69
N PRO A 71 -11.34 -7.97 51.60
CA PRO A 71 -10.59 -9.18 51.40
C PRO A 71 -10.74 -10.12 52.60
N GLU A 72 -11.50 -11.19 52.39
CA GLU A 72 -11.54 -12.28 53.35
C GLU A 72 -10.34 -13.21 53.10
N PRO A 73 -9.74 -13.78 54.17
CA PRO A 73 -8.76 -14.81 53.97
C PRO A 73 -9.37 -15.96 53.17
N ALA A 74 -9.06 -16.03 51.90
CA ALA A 74 -9.53 -17.15 51.08
C ALA A 74 -8.90 -18.43 51.65
N PRO A 75 -9.66 -19.49 51.87
CA PRO A 75 -9.05 -20.78 52.22
C PRO A 75 -8.05 -21.13 51.12
N PRO A 76 -6.92 -21.75 51.50
CA PRO A 76 -5.94 -22.17 50.52
C PRO A 76 -6.61 -23.03 49.45
N TYR A 77 -6.37 -22.68 48.20
CA TYR A 77 -6.90 -23.46 47.09
C TYR A 77 -6.39 -24.91 47.21
N CYS A 78 -7.30 -25.81 47.57
CA CYS A 78 -7.04 -27.24 47.50
C CYS A 78 -7.57 -27.73 46.15
N PRO A 79 -6.73 -28.06 45.17
CA PRO A 79 -7.20 -28.70 43.95
C PRO A 79 -7.98 -29.97 44.32
N ALA A 80 -9.10 -30.19 43.69
CA ALA A 80 -9.83 -31.47 43.84
C ALA A 80 -8.84 -32.59 43.57
N THR A 81 -8.60 -33.43 44.58
CA THR A 81 -7.74 -34.60 44.48
C THR A 81 -8.36 -35.57 43.50
N GLY A 82 -7.91 -35.57 42.29
CA GLY A 82 -8.45 -36.51 41.31
C GLY A 82 -7.96 -36.25 39.91
N ASN A 83 -6.71 -36.29 39.69
CA ASN A 83 -5.89 -36.60 38.54
C ASN A 83 -4.52 -35.96 38.72
N ASP A 84 -3.66 -36.56 39.53
CA ASP A 84 -2.22 -36.34 39.48
C ASP A 84 -1.70 -36.91 38.15
N LEU A 85 -2.18 -36.35 37.03
CA LEU A 85 -1.45 -36.53 35.79
C LEU A 85 -0.14 -35.76 35.92
N PRO A 86 1.00 -36.40 35.74
CA PRO A 86 2.26 -35.72 35.81
C PRO A 86 2.24 -34.55 34.83
N LEU A 87 2.43 -33.36 35.35
CA LEU A 87 2.59 -32.17 34.53
C LEU A 87 3.82 -32.36 33.66
N ALA A 88 3.61 -32.65 32.38
CA ALA A 88 4.68 -32.70 31.39
C ALA A 88 4.61 -31.45 30.51
N CYS A 89 5.71 -30.79 30.33
CA CYS A 89 5.82 -29.76 29.32
C CYS A 89 5.60 -30.40 27.95
N SER A 90 4.67 -29.85 27.18
CA SER A 90 4.57 -30.20 25.76
C SER A 90 5.87 -29.80 25.06
N SER A 91 6.56 -30.79 24.52
CA SER A 91 7.73 -30.51 23.68
C SER A 91 7.27 -30.07 22.31
N PHE A 92 7.80 -28.96 21.82
CA PHE A 92 7.57 -28.53 20.44
C PHE A 92 8.30 -29.50 19.49
N THR A 93 7.56 -30.37 18.82
CA THR A 93 8.10 -31.40 17.91
C THR A 93 8.02 -31.00 16.44
N ALA A 94 7.31 -29.91 16.13
CA ALA A 94 7.20 -29.43 14.77
C ALA A 94 8.43 -28.61 14.37
N THR A 95 8.78 -28.68 13.08
CA THR A 95 9.80 -27.79 12.52
C THR A 95 9.13 -26.49 12.10
N ILE A 96 9.62 -25.35 12.59
CA ILE A 96 9.18 -24.03 12.09
C ILE A 96 9.83 -23.83 10.73
N PRO A 97 9.06 -23.72 9.62
CA PRO A 97 9.62 -23.47 8.31
C PRO A 97 10.28 -22.09 8.30
N VAL A 98 11.56 -22.04 7.93
CA VAL A 98 12.33 -20.78 7.82
C VAL A 98 12.28 -20.16 6.42
N ASP A 99 11.60 -20.79 5.51
CA ASP A 99 11.42 -20.38 4.10
C ASP A 99 10.19 -19.49 3.89
N TRP A 100 9.36 -19.28 4.94
CA TRP A 100 8.21 -18.39 4.87
C TRP A 100 8.62 -16.94 5.13
N ARG A 101 8.20 -16.04 4.25
CA ARG A 101 8.51 -14.62 4.36
C ARG A 101 7.46 -13.74 3.69
N VAL A 102 7.48 -12.46 4.04
CA VAL A 102 6.83 -11.41 3.27
C VAL A 102 7.91 -10.76 2.41
N ALA A 103 7.71 -10.73 1.10
CA ALA A 103 8.59 -10.09 0.13
C ALA A 103 7.87 -8.93 -0.54
N SER A 104 8.61 -7.87 -0.88
CA SER A 104 8.12 -6.80 -1.76
C SER A 104 8.79 -6.90 -3.14
N PHE A 105 8.19 -6.22 -4.14
CA PHE A 105 8.82 -6.12 -5.45
C PHE A 105 10.25 -5.58 -5.36
N SER A 106 10.47 -4.53 -4.58
CA SER A 106 11.79 -3.90 -4.39
C SER A 106 12.81 -4.87 -3.81
N SER A 107 12.39 -5.74 -2.87
CA SER A 107 13.27 -6.76 -2.31
C SER A 107 13.67 -7.83 -3.32
N LEU A 108 12.80 -8.12 -4.30
CA LEU A 108 13.10 -9.06 -5.38
C LEU A 108 14.07 -8.46 -6.41
N ALA A 109 13.89 -7.19 -6.74
CA ALA A 109 14.71 -6.49 -7.73
C ALA A 109 16.10 -6.13 -7.18
N SER A 110 16.25 -5.83 -5.88
CA SER A 110 17.51 -5.41 -5.26
C SER A 110 18.41 -6.56 -4.80
N GLY A 111 17.98 -7.80 -4.86
CA GLY A 111 18.79 -8.97 -4.47
C GLY A 111 19.15 -9.07 -2.98
N GLY A 112 18.53 -8.30 -2.08
CA GLY A 112 18.94 -8.20 -0.69
C GLY A 112 17.80 -8.20 0.33
N GLU A 113 18.11 -8.70 1.54
CA GLU A 113 17.25 -8.60 2.72
C GLU A 113 17.22 -7.14 3.21
N ARG A 114 16.28 -6.34 2.73
CA ARG A 114 15.94 -5.06 3.37
C ARG A 114 14.63 -5.24 4.13
N HIS A 115 14.68 -4.87 5.40
CA HIS A 115 13.52 -4.84 6.29
C HIS A 115 12.39 -4.00 5.68
N LEU A 116 11.17 -4.48 5.90
CA LEU A 116 9.90 -3.85 5.61
C LEU A 116 9.91 -2.34 5.95
N GLN A 117 10.11 -1.49 4.99
CA GLN A 117 9.69 -0.10 5.06
C GLN A 117 8.47 0.06 4.16
N PRO A 118 7.36 0.63 4.68
CA PRO A 118 6.10 0.75 3.94
C PRO A 118 6.18 1.89 2.99
N GLN A 119 6.84 2.16 2.09
CA GLN A 119 6.86 3.19 1.02
C GLN A 119 8.17 3.10 0.25
N ASP A 120 8.15 2.34 -0.83
CA ASP A 120 9.30 2.17 -1.70
C ASP A 120 9.09 2.95 -3.01
N TYR A 121 8.96 4.26 -2.85
CA TYR A 121 8.96 5.17 -4.00
C TYR A 121 10.38 5.26 -4.55
N ASP A 122 10.63 4.70 -5.73
CA ASP A 122 11.82 4.87 -6.56
C ASP A 122 13.20 4.68 -5.88
N THR A 123 13.29 3.96 -4.75
CA THR A 123 14.55 3.75 -4.01
C THR A 123 15.60 2.98 -4.84
N LEU A 124 15.20 2.24 -5.87
CA LEU A 124 16.12 1.59 -6.79
C LEU A 124 16.82 2.56 -7.75
N ALA A 125 16.24 3.73 -7.99
CA ALA A 125 16.86 4.75 -8.82
C ALA A 125 18.00 5.50 -8.12
N ALA A 126 18.03 5.52 -6.79
CA ALA A 126 19.02 6.26 -6.01
C ALA A 126 20.39 5.58 -5.90
N GLY A 127 20.49 4.30 -6.24
CA GLY A 127 21.76 3.55 -6.14
C GLY A 127 22.72 3.72 -7.32
N ALA A 128 22.29 4.36 -8.42
CA ALA A 128 23.06 4.43 -9.66
C ALA A 128 23.41 5.86 -10.11
N ALA A 129 23.09 6.88 -9.34
CA ALA A 129 23.34 8.27 -9.75
C ALA A 129 24.02 9.09 -8.65
N SER A 130 25.29 8.77 -8.38
CA SER A 130 26.24 9.70 -7.75
C SER A 130 27.21 10.27 -8.79
N ASP A 131 26.74 10.60 -9.97
CA ASP A 131 27.55 11.34 -10.93
C ASP A 131 26.93 12.71 -11.13
N ALA A 132 27.38 13.65 -10.28
CA ALA A 132 27.29 15.07 -10.55
C ALA A 132 28.32 15.41 -11.65
N GLU A 133 28.00 15.10 -12.88
CA GLU A 133 28.71 15.69 -14.00
C GLU A 133 28.01 17.00 -14.41
N ASN A 134 28.75 18.08 -14.26
CA ASN A 134 28.50 19.37 -14.88
C ASN A 134 28.62 19.20 -16.41
N ASP A 135 27.52 18.86 -17.05
CA ASP A 135 27.45 18.88 -18.50
C ASP A 135 26.71 20.15 -18.94
N GLU A 136 27.48 21.14 -19.34
CA GLU A 136 26.99 22.35 -19.99
C GLU A 136 26.60 22.01 -21.43
N THR A 137 25.40 21.50 -21.63
CA THR A 137 24.81 21.34 -22.96
C THR A 137 23.87 22.50 -23.30
N PRO A 138 23.95 23.09 -24.52
CA PRO A 138 23.33 24.37 -24.88
C PRO A 138 21.81 24.36 -25.14
N GLU A 139 21.10 23.29 -24.92
CA GLU A 139 19.65 23.17 -25.21
C GLU A 139 18.87 22.60 -24.02
N ARG A 140 18.95 23.26 -22.84
CA ARG A 140 18.13 22.89 -21.68
C ARG A 140 16.87 23.75 -21.64
N GLU A 141 15.69 23.12 -21.51
CA GLU A 141 14.47 23.83 -21.06
C GLU A 141 14.65 24.19 -19.59
N HIS A 142 15.15 25.38 -19.28
CA HIS A 142 15.38 25.82 -17.91
C HIS A 142 14.07 26.19 -17.20
N GLY A 143 13.94 25.77 -15.94
CA GLY A 143 12.85 26.17 -15.03
C GLY A 143 11.59 25.32 -15.09
N GLY A 144 11.59 24.19 -15.82
CA GLY A 144 10.49 23.24 -15.89
C GLY A 144 10.61 22.06 -14.92
N ILE A 145 9.69 21.09 -15.01
CA ILE A 145 9.70 19.89 -14.18
C ILE A 145 10.93 19.00 -14.44
N LEU A 146 11.57 19.12 -15.59
CA LEU A 146 12.80 18.39 -15.92
C LEU A 146 13.97 18.79 -15.02
N ASP A 147 13.99 20.03 -14.55
CA ASP A 147 15.00 20.55 -13.61
C ASP A 147 14.64 20.29 -12.13
N PHE A 148 13.43 19.78 -11.82
CA PHE A 148 13.05 19.50 -10.45
C PHE A 148 14.04 18.52 -9.79
N PRO A 149 14.40 18.69 -8.51
CA PRO A 149 15.37 17.84 -7.84
C PRO A 149 15.13 16.35 -8.07
N ARG A 150 16.19 15.54 -8.06
CA ARG A 150 16.17 14.10 -8.30
C ARG A 150 16.26 13.34 -6.98
N GLY A 151 15.94 12.06 -7.00
CA GLY A 151 16.11 11.14 -5.88
C GLY A 151 14.79 10.81 -5.16
N ALA A 152 14.89 9.91 -4.18
CA ALA A 152 13.74 9.33 -3.47
C ALA A 152 12.81 10.37 -2.83
N ALA A 153 13.38 11.43 -2.20
CA ALA A 153 12.57 12.47 -1.58
C ALA A 153 11.70 13.25 -2.60
N SER A 154 12.24 13.48 -3.80
CA SER A 154 11.48 14.11 -4.89
C SER A 154 10.38 13.17 -5.40
N GLY A 155 10.69 11.88 -5.53
CA GLY A 155 9.70 10.85 -5.85
C GLY A 155 8.54 10.88 -4.86
N THR A 156 8.82 10.75 -3.57
CA THR A 156 7.81 10.82 -2.50
C THR A 156 6.95 12.07 -2.59
N CYS A 157 7.58 13.24 -2.76
CA CYS A 157 6.86 14.50 -2.87
C CYS A 157 5.87 14.50 -4.05
N LEU A 158 6.31 14.04 -5.21
CA LEU A 158 5.45 13.99 -6.41
C LEU A 158 4.34 12.95 -6.28
N HIS A 159 4.62 11.75 -5.77
CA HIS A 159 3.60 10.71 -5.52
C HIS A 159 2.52 11.19 -4.54
N GLU A 160 2.91 11.80 -3.41
CA GLU A 160 1.96 12.34 -2.42
C GLU A 160 0.99 13.38 -3.01
N ILE A 161 1.37 14.09 -4.08
CA ILE A 161 0.45 15.01 -4.75
C ILE A 161 -0.67 14.21 -5.42
N PHE A 162 -0.33 13.18 -6.23
CA PHE A 162 -1.32 12.37 -6.95
C PHE A 162 -2.18 11.53 -6.00
N GLU A 163 -1.63 11.07 -4.88
CA GLU A 163 -2.37 10.35 -3.83
C GLU A 163 -3.50 11.20 -3.23
N ARG A 164 -3.28 12.53 -3.11
CA ARG A 164 -4.19 13.42 -2.40
C ARG A 164 -5.18 14.17 -3.29
N LEU A 165 -5.08 14.03 -4.60
CA LEU A 165 -6.00 14.67 -5.53
C LEU A 165 -7.37 13.99 -5.51
N ASP A 166 -8.43 14.80 -5.45
CA ASP A 166 -9.78 14.36 -5.78
C ASP A 166 -10.02 14.52 -7.29
N TYR A 167 -9.79 13.45 -8.04
CA TYR A 167 -9.88 13.46 -9.49
C TYR A 167 -11.28 13.77 -10.03
N ALA A 168 -12.33 13.53 -9.23
CA ALA A 168 -13.69 13.87 -9.62
C ALA A 168 -14.04 15.35 -9.41
N ARG A 169 -13.22 16.05 -8.61
CA ARG A 169 -13.44 17.46 -8.23
C ARG A 169 -12.14 18.25 -8.31
N LEU A 170 -11.51 18.25 -9.49
CA LEU A 170 -10.34 19.11 -9.74
C LEU A 170 -10.80 20.55 -9.95
N GLU A 171 -11.27 21.19 -8.86
CA GLU A 171 -11.67 22.58 -8.85
C GLU A 171 -10.47 23.50 -9.18
N PRO A 172 -10.74 24.71 -9.73
CA PRO A 172 -9.68 25.69 -9.94
C PRO A 172 -8.86 25.94 -8.67
N GLY A 173 -7.54 25.82 -8.76
CA GLY A 173 -6.61 25.98 -7.64
C GLY A 173 -6.51 24.76 -6.70
N ALA A 174 -7.23 23.66 -6.92
CA ALA A 174 -7.08 22.45 -6.12
C ALA A 174 -5.68 21.84 -6.29
N ILE A 175 -5.18 21.76 -7.52
CA ILE A 175 -3.84 21.29 -7.84
C ILE A 175 -2.78 22.19 -7.18
N ASP A 176 -2.93 23.52 -7.29
CA ASP A 176 -2.00 24.49 -6.69
C ASP A 176 -1.91 24.32 -5.16
N ARG A 177 -3.06 24.19 -4.50
CA ARG A 177 -3.10 24.00 -3.04
C ARG A 177 -2.40 22.72 -2.63
N THR A 178 -2.72 21.59 -3.29
CA THR A 178 -2.12 20.30 -2.98
C THR A 178 -0.62 20.31 -3.25
N ALA A 179 -0.19 20.83 -4.41
CA ALA A 179 1.21 20.94 -4.76
C ALA A 179 1.99 21.82 -3.79
N ALA A 180 1.48 23.02 -3.44
CA ALA A 180 2.10 23.92 -2.50
C ALA A 180 2.24 23.30 -1.10
N GLU A 181 1.22 22.56 -0.66
CA GLU A 181 1.24 21.88 0.64
C GLU A 181 2.30 20.76 0.64
N ARG A 182 2.38 19.94 -0.41
CA ARG A 182 3.33 18.83 -0.48
C ARG A 182 4.77 19.33 -0.68
N LEU A 183 5.00 20.33 -1.51
CA LEU A 183 6.32 20.96 -1.63
C LEU A 183 6.83 21.44 -0.27
N ARG A 184 5.98 22.18 0.47
CA ARG A 184 6.34 22.67 1.81
C ARG A 184 6.60 21.53 2.81
N ALA A 185 5.73 20.51 2.83
CA ALA A 185 5.85 19.38 3.74
C ALA A 185 7.14 18.57 3.51
N ASN A 186 7.59 18.49 2.24
CA ASN A 186 8.82 17.80 1.85
C ASN A 186 10.05 18.72 1.78
N GLY A 187 9.93 19.98 2.23
CA GLY A 187 11.06 20.91 2.34
C GLY A 187 11.52 21.53 1.02
N TYR A 188 10.69 21.51 -0.03
CA TYR A 188 11.00 22.13 -1.32
C TYR A 188 10.59 23.60 -1.34
N ASP A 189 11.40 24.41 -2.06
CA ASP A 189 11.10 25.81 -2.27
C ASP A 189 9.83 25.99 -3.11
N GLN A 190 9.02 27.00 -2.76
CA GLN A 190 7.76 27.30 -3.45
C GLN A 190 7.96 27.86 -4.87
N SER A 191 9.17 28.21 -5.27
CA SER A 191 9.51 28.55 -6.66
C SER A 191 9.24 27.39 -7.64
N TRP A 192 9.23 26.14 -7.14
CA TRP A 192 8.88 24.96 -7.93
C TRP A 192 7.38 24.81 -8.19
N LEU A 193 6.53 25.56 -7.50
CA LEU A 193 5.07 25.42 -7.60
C LEU A 193 4.56 25.54 -9.04
N PRO A 194 4.97 26.52 -9.87
CA PRO A 194 4.47 26.60 -11.24
C PRO A 194 4.83 25.37 -12.09
N ALA A 195 6.06 24.86 -11.96
CA ALA A 195 6.53 23.70 -12.72
C ALA A 195 5.78 22.42 -12.30
N VAL A 196 5.59 22.21 -10.99
CA VAL A 196 4.87 21.07 -10.46
C VAL A 196 3.38 21.14 -10.80
N THR A 197 2.74 22.30 -10.66
CA THR A 197 1.32 22.49 -11.03
C THR A 197 1.09 22.24 -12.52
N SER A 198 1.98 22.74 -13.37
CA SER A 198 1.90 22.49 -14.82
C SER A 198 1.98 20.99 -15.12
N MET A 199 2.96 20.29 -14.55
CA MET A 199 3.14 18.86 -14.71
C MET A 199 1.89 18.08 -14.25
N VAL A 200 1.36 18.36 -13.05
CA VAL A 200 0.15 17.68 -12.53
C VAL A 200 -1.05 17.96 -13.43
N THR A 201 -1.19 19.18 -13.93
CA THR A 201 -2.25 19.56 -14.86
C THR A 201 -2.12 18.79 -16.16
N ASP A 202 -0.93 18.70 -16.72
CA ASP A 202 -0.67 17.94 -17.95
C ASP A 202 -0.99 16.46 -17.75
N VAL A 203 -0.52 15.84 -16.67
CA VAL A 203 -0.79 14.42 -16.36
C VAL A 203 -2.29 14.17 -16.21
N THR A 204 -3.02 15.02 -15.47
CA THR A 204 -4.44 14.82 -15.21
C THR A 204 -5.33 15.03 -16.45
N ARG A 205 -4.85 15.75 -17.46
CA ARG A 205 -5.57 16.06 -18.70
C ARG A 205 -5.10 15.27 -19.90
N THR A 206 -3.98 14.57 -19.81
CA THR A 206 -3.46 13.77 -20.93
C THR A 206 -4.33 12.54 -21.16
N ALA A 207 -4.56 12.21 -22.44
CA ALA A 207 -5.25 10.99 -22.83
C ALA A 207 -4.45 9.76 -22.44
N LEU A 208 -5.02 8.93 -21.57
CA LEU A 208 -4.35 7.74 -21.05
C LEU A 208 -4.70 6.45 -21.80
N LEU A 209 -5.84 6.41 -22.48
CA LEU A 209 -6.32 5.19 -23.12
C LEU A 209 -6.30 5.34 -24.64
N PRO A 210 -5.59 4.45 -25.37
CA PRO A 210 -5.57 4.50 -26.85
C PRO A 210 -6.96 4.31 -27.48
N ASP A 211 -7.77 3.44 -26.87
CA ASP A 211 -9.12 3.09 -27.34
C ASP A 211 -10.17 4.17 -26.97
N ASP A 212 -9.84 5.08 -26.06
CA ASP A 212 -10.66 6.22 -25.68
C ASP A 212 -9.79 7.48 -25.51
N PRO A 213 -9.43 8.17 -26.60
CA PRO A 213 -8.59 9.37 -26.53
C PRO A 213 -9.24 10.54 -25.79
N ALA A 214 -10.53 10.47 -25.51
CA ALA A 214 -11.23 11.47 -24.73
C ALA A 214 -11.08 11.26 -23.22
N PHE A 215 -10.67 10.05 -22.79
CA PHE A 215 -10.49 9.75 -21.39
C PHE A 215 -9.19 10.37 -20.83
N CYS A 216 -9.32 11.05 -19.70
CA CYS A 216 -8.21 11.51 -18.88
C CYS A 216 -8.62 11.47 -17.40
N LEU A 217 -7.64 11.57 -16.49
CA LEU A 217 -7.90 11.40 -15.06
C LEU A 217 -8.89 12.43 -14.49
N SER A 218 -8.91 13.65 -15.04
CA SER A 218 -9.88 14.68 -14.64
C SER A 218 -11.34 14.36 -15.00
N ARG A 219 -11.60 13.23 -15.65
CA ARG A 219 -12.95 12.74 -16.00
C ARG A 219 -13.37 11.52 -15.19
N LEU A 220 -12.56 11.08 -14.24
CA LEU A 220 -12.92 9.97 -13.37
C LEU A 220 -14.19 10.30 -12.57
N GLN A 221 -15.06 9.31 -12.44
CA GLN A 221 -16.29 9.43 -11.67
C GLN A 221 -16.04 9.18 -10.18
N PRO A 222 -16.75 9.83 -9.26
CA PRO A 222 -16.62 9.56 -7.85
C PRO A 222 -16.73 8.06 -7.53
N GLY A 223 -15.74 7.54 -6.82
CA GLY A 223 -15.73 6.13 -6.41
C GLY A 223 -15.12 5.15 -7.42
N SER A 224 -14.77 5.61 -8.64
CA SER A 224 -14.17 4.74 -9.67
C SER A 224 -12.66 4.55 -9.53
N TRP A 225 -12.01 5.10 -8.52
CA TRP A 225 -10.58 4.89 -8.28
C TRP A 225 -10.25 4.61 -6.82
N ARG A 226 -9.08 4.03 -6.61
CA ARG A 226 -8.41 3.85 -5.31
C ARG A 226 -6.95 4.21 -5.48
N VAL A 227 -6.38 4.91 -4.50
CA VAL A 227 -4.95 5.22 -4.42
C VAL A 227 -4.30 4.37 -3.34
N GLU A 228 -3.00 4.13 -3.46
CA GLU A 228 -2.20 3.36 -2.49
C GLU A 228 -2.87 2.03 -2.13
N MET A 229 -3.31 1.30 -3.13
CA MET A 229 -4.03 0.05 -2.90
C MET A 229 -3.05 -1.05 -2.51
N GLU A 230 -3.00 -1.36 -1.21
CA GLU A 230 -2.18 -2.44 -0.67
C GLU A 230 -2.75 -3.80 -1.05
N PHE A 231 -1.85 -4.73 -1.42
CA PHE A 231 -2.21 -6.11 -1.64
C PHE A 231 -1.24 -7.08 -0.96
N PHE A 232 -1.77 -8.23 -0.59
CA PHE A 232 -1.01 -9.39 -0.14
C PHE A 232 -1.36 -10.58 -1.01
N LEU A 233 -0.40 -11.02 -1.81
CA LEU A 233 -0.57 -12.13 -2.73
C LEU A 233 0.12 -13.38 -2.13
N PRO A 234 -0.63 -14.45 -1.74
CA PRO A 234 -0.02 -15.65 -1.20
C PRO A 234 0.75 -16.40 -2.27
N VAL A 235 2.05 -16.57 -2.06
CA VAL A 235 2.94 -17.26 -2.98
C VAL A 235 3.37 -18.61 -2.42
N ARG A 236 3.18 -19.68 -3.19
CA ARG A 236 3.60 -21.02 -2.85
C ARG A 236 5.10 -21.19 -2.98
N GLN A 237 5.65 -20.61 -4.02
CA GLN A 237 7.06 -20.64 -4.32
C GLN A 237 7.42 -19.41 -5.13
N LEU A 238 8.50 -18.75 -4.73
CA LEU A 238 9.08 -17.64 -5.48
C LEU A 238 10.59 -17.86 -5.54
N SER A 239 11.13 -17.95 -6.76
CA SER A 239 12.57 -18.08 -7.01
C SER A 239 12.94 -17.37 -8.31
N PRO A 240 14.21 -16.97 -8.47
CA PRO A 240 14.68 -16.39 -9.73
C PRO A 240 14.43 -17.31 -10.93
N ASP A 241 14.69 -18.61 -10.79
CA ASP A 241 14.51 -19.57 -11.89
C ASP A 241 13.04 -19.71 -12.29
N LEU A 242 12.13 -19.69 -11.31
CA LEU A 242 10.70 -19.75 -11.58
C LEU A 242 10.21 -18.50 -12.32
N LEU A 243 10.71 -17.33 -11.96
CA LEU A 243 10.39 -16.09 -12.68
C LEU A 243 10.95 -16.13 -14.11
N ARG A 244 12.18 -16.58 -14.31
CA ARG A 244 12.75 -16.75 -15.65
C ARG A 244 11.89 -17.67 -16.51
N ALA A 245 11.54 -18.85 -15.98
CA ALA A 245 10.70 -19.81 -16.68
C ALA A 245 9.28 -19.28 -16.97
N LEU A 246 8.74 -18.41 -16.10
CA LEU A 246 7.43 -17.79 -16.29
C LEU A 246 7.43 -16.83 -17.49
N PHE A 247 8.48 -16.04 -17.64
CA PHE A 247 8.59 -15.06 -18.73
C PHE A 247 9.11 -15.66 -20.04
N ASP A 248 9.61 -16.89 -20.03
CA ASP A 248 10.16 -17.54 -21.21
C ASP A 248 9.13 -17.68 -22.33
N GLY A 249 9.44 -17.13 -23.50
CA GLY A 249 8.58 -17.14 -24.68
C GLY A 249 7.32 -16.26 -24.59
N LEU A 250 7.16 -15.44 -23.54
CA LEU A 250 6.01 -14.58 -23.34
C LEU A 250 6.32 -13.08 -23.46
N LEU A 251 7.58 -12.71 -23.60
CA LEU A 251 8.02 -11.33 -23.80
C LEU A 251 7.95 -10.93 -25.28
N ASP A 252 7.37 -9.74 -25.54
CA ASP A 252 7.50 -9.09 -26.85
C ASP A 252 8.76 -8.21 -26.85
N PRO A 253 9.78 -8.52 -27.66
CA PRO A 253 11.01 -7.73 -27.69
C PRO A 253 10.82 -6.25 -28.08
N ARG A 254 9.74 -5.93 -28.83
CA ARG A 254 9.42 -4.56 -29.24
C ARG A 254 8.98 -3.71 -28.06
N LEU A 255 8.25 -4.32 -27.12
CA LEU A 255 7.72 -3.67 -25.94
C LEU A 255 8.64 -3.82 -24.73
N HIS A 256 9.18 -5.02 -24.54
CA HIS A 256 9.94 -5.38 -23.34
C HIS A 256 11.47 -5.30 -23.52
N GLY A 257 11.95 -5.03 -24.74
CA GLY A 257 13.41 -4.96 -25.01
C GLY A 257 14.14 -6.25 -24.58
N ASP A 258 15.31 -6.09 -23.98
CA ASP A 258 16.15 -7.21 -23.53
C ASP A 258 15.93 -7.55 -22.04
N PHE A 259 14.68 -7.60 -21.63
CA PHE A 259 14.31 -7.87 -20.23
C PHE A 259 14.76 -9.27 -19.75
N SER A 260 15.02 -10.19 -20.66
CA SER A 260 15.58 -11.50 -20.34
C SER A 260 16.92 -11.41 -19.59
N GLN A 261 17.76 -10.41 -19.89
CA GLN A 261 19.02 -10.17 -19.17
C GLN A 261 18.76 -9.71 -17.73
N VAL A 262 17.76 -8.86 -17.52
CA VAL A 262 17.36 -8.43 -16.16
C VAL A 262 16.89 -9.63 -15.36
N LEU A 263 16.06 -10.48 -15.94
CA LEU A 263 15.63 -11.72 -15.30
C LEU A 263 16.80 -12.67 -15.00
N ALA A 264 17.80 -12.75 -15.88
CA ALA A 264 19.00 -13.54 -15.65
C ALA A 264 19.82 -13.01 -14.46
N GLY A 265 19.80 -11.70 -14.23
CA GLY A 265 20.49 -11.04 -13.11
C GLY A 265 19.75 -11.13 -11.77
N LEU A 266 18.51 -11.59 -11.72
CA LEU A 266 17.77 -11.72 -10.48
C LEU A 266 18.47 -12.68 -9.51
N SER A 267 18.71 -12.21 -8.29
CA SER A 267 19.38 -12.96 -7.24
C SER A 267 18.72 -12.67 -5.90
N PHE A 268 17.73 -13.46 -5.55
CA PHE A 268 17.11 -13.44 -4.23
C PHE A 268 16.91 -14.86 -3.73
N ARG A 269 16.78 -14.99 -2.41
CA ARG A 269 16.61 -16.29 -1.77
C ARG A 269 15.21 -16.83 -2.04
N GLN A 270 15.15 -18.08 -2.55
CA GLN A 270 13.88 -18.78 -2.72
C GLN A 270 13.08 -18.82 -1.43
N GLY A 271 11.76 -18.64 -1.53
CA GLY A 271 10.86 -18.68 -0.39
C GLY A 271 9.40 -18.87 -0.80
N ARG A 272 8.59 -19.05 0.21
CA ARG A 272 7.12 -19.03 0.14
C ARG A 272 6.59 -17.99 1.13
N GLY A 273 5.32 -17.62 1.02
CA GLY A 273 4.72 -16.67 1.97
C GLY A 273 3.81 -15.67 1.28
N MET A 274 4.06 -14.41 1.47
CA MET A 274 3.28 -13.31 0.88
C MET A 274 4.17 -12.42 0.04
N LEU A 275 3.68 -12.05 -1.13
CA LEU A 275 4.18 -10.91 -1.89
C LEU A 275 3.28 -9.72 -1.55
N GLN A 276 3.87 -8.70 -0.93
CA GLN A 276 3.21 -7.45 -0.58
C GLN A 276 3.60 -6.36 -1.57
N GLY A 277 2.66 -5.51 -1.92
CA GLY A 277 2.91 -4.32 -2.73
C GLY A 277 1.81 -3.30 -2.59
N PHE A 278 2.08 -2.14 -3.15
CA PHE A 278 1.13 -1.03 -3.23
C PHE A 278 0.98 -0.66 -4.70
N MET A 279 -0.25 -0.54 -5.17
CA MET A 279 -0.56 0.01 -6.48
C MET A 279 -0.86 1.49 -6.27
N ASP A 280 -0.09 2.38 -6.87
CA ASP A 280 -0.23 3.83 -6.66
C ASP A 280 -1.66 4.28 -6.95
N MET A 281 -2.24 3.78 -8.03
CA MET A 281 -3.65 3.99 -8.34
C MET A 281 -4.24 2.82 -9.13
N VAL A 282 -5.45 2.43 -8.76
CA VAL A 282 -6.30 1.55 -9.58
C VAL A 282 -7.58 2.31 -9.90
N PHE A 283 -7.99 2.31 -11.15
CA PHE A 283 -9.24 2.95 -11.56
C PHE A 283 -10.07 2.05 -12.48
N GLU A 284 -11.36 2.26 -12.45
CA GLU A 284 -12.32 1.62 -13.36
C GLU A 284 -12.78 2.64 -14.40
N HIS A 285 -12.81 2.22 -15.68
CA HIS A 285 -13.39 2.96 -16.77
C HIS A 285 -14.05 2.00 -17.78
N ASN A 286 -15.31 2.22 -18.07
CA ASN A 286 -16.10 1.41 -19.00
C ASN A 286 -16.05 -0.10 -18.71
N GLY A 287 -16.13 -0.49 -17.42
CA GLY A 287 -16.08 -1.89 -16.97
C GLY A 287 -14.68 -2.50 -16.99
N ARG A 288 -13.63 -1.74 -17.28
CA ARG A 288 -12.25 -2.18 -17.26
C ARG A 288 -11.47 -1.55 -16.11
N TYR A 289 -10.62 -2.34 -15.48
CA TYR A 289 -9.77 -1.92 -14.38
C TYR A 289 -8.34 -1.74 -14.86
N TYR A 290 -7.75 -0.60 -14.52
CA TYR A 290 -6.41 -0.20 -14.91
C TYR A 290 -5.56 0.05 -13.69
N ILE A 291 -4.26 -0.28 -13.77
CA ILE A 291 -3.26 0.10 -12.78
C ILE A 291 -2.53 1.31 -13.31
N ILE A 292 -2.35 2.34 -12.50
CA ILE A 292 -1.38 3.42 -12.75
C ILE A 292 -0.26 3.29 -11.72
N ASP A 293 0.94 3.53 -12.21
CA ASP A 293 2.15 3.62 -11.40
C ASP A 293 2.90 4.90 -11.81
N TRP A 294 3.11 5.78 -10.83
CA TRP A 294 3.78 7.06 -11.05
C TRP A 294 5.28 6.88 -11.01
N LYS A 295 6.00 7.44 -11.96
CA LYS A 295 7.45 7.37 -12.02
C LYS A 295 8.07 8.76 -12.07
N SER A 296 8.92 9.04 -11.10
CA SER A 296 9.65 10.31 -10.99
C SER A 296 11.04 10.27 -11.65
N ASN A 297 11.42 9.13 -12.25
CA ASN A 297 12.71 8.92 -12.91
C ASN A 297 13.07 10.09 -13.84
N HIS A 298 14.30 10.54 -13.73
CA HIS A 298 14.88 11.51 -14.66
C HIS A 298 15.57 10.76 -15.80
N LEU A 299 15.00 10.80 -17.00
CA LEU A 299 15.55 10.13 -18.19
C LEU A 299 16.45 11.07 -19.00
N GLY A 300 16.36 12.36 -18.77
CA GLY A 300 17.15 13.40 -19.42
C GLY A 300 16.50 14.78 -19.32
N TYR A 301 17.12 15.78 -19.94
CA TYR A 301 16.68 17.16 -19.88
C TYR A 301 15.82 17.60 -21.06
N ARG A 302 15.52 16.67 -21.98
CA ARG A 302 14.67 16.89 -23.15
C ARG A 302 13.49 15.92 -23.13
N ARG A 303 12.37 16.38 -23.63
CA ARG A 303 11.14 15.56 -23.65
C ARG A 303 11.26 14.33 -24.55
N GLU A 304 12.06 14.41 -25.60
CA GLU A 304 12.35 13.29 -26.53
C GLU A 304 12.92 12.06 -25.80
N GLU A 305 13.65 12.28 -24.70
CA GLU A 305 14.21 11.21 -23.85
C GLU A 305 13.13 10.43 -23.08
N TYR A 306 11.93 10.99 -22.99
CA TYR A 306 10.72 10.34 -22.45
C TYR A 306 9.83 9.73 -23.56
N GLY A 307 10.36 9.59 -24.77
CA GLY A 307 9.73 8.90 -25.88
C GLY A 307 9.77 7.38 -25.70
N PRO A 308 9.16 6.63 -26.65
CA PRO A 308 9.00 5.17 -26.52
C PRO A 308 10.29 4.39 -26.22
N ASP A 309 11.42 4.80 -26.79
CA ASP A 309 12.71 4.11 -26.59
C ASP A 309 13.26 4.37 -25.19
N GLY A 310 13.29 5.61 -24.73
CA GLY A 310 13.76 5.96 -23.38
C GLY A 310 12.86 5.35 -22.30
N LEU A 311 11.54 5.34 -22.52
CA LEU A 311 10.61 4.67 -21.61
C LEU A 311 10.88 3.18 -21.55
N ARG A 312 11.02 2.50 -22.71
CA ARG A 312 11.32 1.07 -22.76
C ARG A 312 12.63 0.74 -22.04
N GLU A 313 13.69 1.53 -22.28
CA GLU A 313 14.96 1.35 -21.60
C GLU A 313 14.82 1.47 -20.07
N SER A 314 14.10 2.47 -19.60
CA SER A 314 13.82 2.67 -18.17
C SER A 314 13.00 1.52 -17.59
N MET A 315 11.95 1.05 -18.27
CA MET A 315 11.11 -0.07 -17.86
C MET A 315 11.94 -1.37 -17.70
N VAL A 316 12.89 -1.59 -18.59
CA VAL A 316 13.83 -2.73 -18.52
C VAL A 316 14.80 -2.54 -17.37
N ARG A 317 15.52 -1.42 -17.33
CA ARG A 317 16.61 -1.15 -16.37
C ARG A 317 16.15 -1.25 -14.91
N HIS A 318 14.94 -0.76 -14.61
CA HIS A 318 14.38 -0.76 -13.26
C HIS A 318 13.47 -1.96 -12.96
N ALA A 319 13.44 -2.97 -13.83
CA ALA A 319 12.60 -4.16 -13.71
C ALA A 319 11.10 -3.86 -13.56
N TYR A 320 10.63 -2.70 -14.02
CA TYR A 320 9.20 -2.34 -13.93
C TYR A 320 8.30 -3.29 -14.73
N ILE A 321 8.86 -3.98 -15.73
CA ILE A 321 8.16 -5.06 -16.44
C ILE A 321 7.76 -6.17 -15.47
N LEU A 322 8.66 -6.60 -14.57
CA LEU A 322 8.31 -7.58 -13.53
C LEU A 322 7.25 -7.02 -12.59
N GLN A 323 7.38 -5.75 -12.19
CA GLN A 323 6.46 -5.09 -11.27
C GLN A 323 5.02 -5.16 -11.77
N TYR A 324 4.74 -4.62 -12.97
CA TYR A 324 3.35 -4.58 -13.43
C TYR A 324 2.78 -5.97 -13.76
N HIS A 325 3.60 -6.93 -14.14
CA HIS A 325 3.12 -8.29 -14.33
C HIS A 325 2.63 -8.91 -13.02
N LEU A 326 3.39 -8.72 -11.93
CA LEU A 326 3.00 -9.19 -10.59
C LEU A 326 1.81 -8.41 -10.03
N TYR A 327 1.77 -7.09 -10.26
CA TYR A 327 0.65 -6.25 -9.83
C TYR A 327 -0.63 -6.58 -10.59
N THR A 328 -0.54 -6.83 -11.90
CA THR A 328 -1.69 -7.28 -12.70
C THR A 328 -2.19 -8.64 -12.22
N LEU A 329 -1.30 -9.56 -11.85
CA LEU A 329 -1.69 -10.85 -11.25
C LEU A 329 -2.43 -10.64 -9.92
N ALA A 330 -1.96 -9.72 -9.07
CA ALA A 330 -2.62 -9.41 -7.80
C ALA A 330 -4.00 -8.79 -8.03
N LEU A 331 -4.11 -7.85 -8.96
CA LEU A 331 -5.38 -7.24 -9.35
C LEU A 331 -6.35 -8.29 -9.94
N ASP A 332 -5.89 -9.17 -10.83
CA ASP A 332 -6.69 -10.27 -11.37
C ASP A 332 -7.28 -11.14 -10.26
N ARG A 333 -6.47 -11.52 -9.27
CA ARG A 333 -6.93 -12.32 -8.14
C ARG A 333 -7.96 -11.59 -7.28
N MET A 334 -7.74 -10.33 -7.01
CA MET A 334 -8.69 -9.50 -6.27
C MET A 334 -10.03 -9.38 -7.02
N LEU A 335 -9.98 -9.08 -8.31
CA LEU A 335 -11.19 -8.93 -9.13
C LEU A 335 -11.98 -10.25 -9.24
N ARG A 336 -11.31 -11.40 -9.36
CA ARG A 336 -11.98 -12.72 -9.32
C ARG A 336 -12.76 -12.97 -8.05
N LEU A 337 -12.31 -12.41 -6.92
CA LEU A 337 -12.98 -12.59 -5.63
C LEU A 337 -14.15 -11.62 -5.44
N HIS A 338 -14.09 -10.42 -6.04
CA HIS A 338 -15.02 -9.35 -5.71
C HIS A 338 -15.95 -8.94 -6.86
N LEU A 339 -15.62 -9.31 -8.12
CA LEU A 339 -16.42 -8.94 -9.27
C LEU A 339 -17.13 -10.18 -9.85
N PRO A 340 -18.45 -10.33 -9.64
CA PRO A 340 -19.21 -11.42 -10.20
C PRO A 340 -19.12 -11.45 -11.73
N GLY A 341 -18.85 -12.61 -12.33
CA GLY A 341 -18.70 -12.75 -13.76
C GLY A 341 -17.40 -12.16 -14.34
N TYR A 342 -16.40 -11.95 -13.49
CA TYR A 342 -15.12 -11.44 -13.93
C TYR A 342 -14.47 -12.32 -15.00
N ASP A 343 -14.02 -11.69 -16.05
CA ASP A 343 -13.21 -12.25 -17.13
C ASP A 343 -12.03 -11.32 -17.40
N TYR A 344 -10.84 -11.88 -17.50
CA TYR A 344 -9.60 -11.09 -17.62
C TYR A 344 -9.57 -10.25 -18.91
N ASP A 345 -9.91 -10.83 -20.06
CA ASP A 345 -9.81 -10.15 -21.34
C ASP A 345 -10.79 -8.98 -21.45
N THR A 346 -11.97 -9.15 -20.83
CA THR A 346 -13.03 -8.14 -20.79
C THR A 346 -12.75 -7.04 -19.77
N HIS A 347 -12.33 -7.41 -18.54
CA HIS A 347 -12.34 -6.46 -17.42
C HIS A 347 -10.95 -5.95 -17.02
N CYS A 348 -9.86 -6.57 -17.45
CA CYS A 348 -8.53 -6.02 -17.23
C CYS A 348 -8.18 -5.05 -18.35
N GLY A 349 -7.85 -3.82 -17.99
CA GLY A 349 -7.38 -2.77 -18.91
C GLY A 349 -5.86 -2.73 -19.09
N GLY A 350 -5.11 -3.35 -18.14
CA GLY A 350 -3.64 -3.34 -18.14
C GLY A 350 -3.04 -2.33 -17.18
N ALA A 351 -1.74 -2.07 -17.36
CA ALA A 351 -0.95 -1.16 -16.55
C ALA A 351 -0.47 0.04 -17.37
N ILE A 352 -0.44 1.19 -16.71
CA ILE A 352 -0.03 2.47 -17.27
C ILE A 352 1.06 3.04 -16.36
N TYR A 353 2.27 3.13 -16.87
CA TYR A 353 3.39 3.76 -16.18
C TYR A 353 3.53 5.19 -16.67
N VAL A 354 3.41 6.14 -15.75
CA VAL A 354 3.42 7.58 -16.07
C VAL A 354 4.71 8.19 -15.53
N PHE A 355 5.64 8.44 -16.43
CA PHE A 355 6.89 9.14 -16.14
C PHE A 355 6.61 10.64 -16.09
N LEU A 356 6.33 11.12 -14.89
CA LEU A 356 5.77 12.44 -14.59
C LEU A 356 6.49 13.58 -15.28
N ARG A 357 7.82 13.52 -15.37
CA ARG A 357 8.65 14.58 -15.97
C ARG A 357 8.49 14.68 -17.49
N GLY A 358 8.08 13.59 -18.15
CA GLY A 358 7.96 13.53 -19.61
C GLY A 358 6.59 13.90 -20.15
N VAL A 359 5.56 13.90 -19.31
CA VAL A 359 4.19 14.16 -19.76
C VAL A 359 3.99 15.63 -20.07
N SER A 360 3.39 15.92 -21.22
CA SER A 360 3.02 17.27 -21.62
C SER A 360 1.83 17.26 -22.55
N ALA A 361 0.95 18.23 -22.40
CA ALA A 361 -0.17 18.43 -23.30
C ALA A 361 0.27 18.70 -24.76
N ALA A 362 1.47 19.23 -24.96
CA ALA A 362 2.03 19.52 -26.28
C ALA A 362 2.64 18.29 -26.98
N SER A 363 2.93 17.20 -26.23
CA SER A 363 3.68 16.03 -26.73
C SER A 363 2.92 14.76 -26.42
N ALA A 364 1.91 14.47 -27.21
CA ALA A 364 1.06 13.29 -27.03
C ALA A 364 1.90 11.99 -27.06
N GLY A 365 1.75 11.17 -26.02
CA GLY A 365 2.38 9.87 -25.92
C GLY A 365 3.76 9.85 -25.23
N TYR A 366 4.39 11.00 -24.99
CA TYR A 366 5.62 11.04 -24.18
C TYR A 366 5.30 10.85 -22.70
N GLY A 367 6.22 10.24 -21.96
CA GLY A 367 6.07 9.96 -20.55
C GLY A 367 5.06 8.86 -20.20
N ILE A 368 4.43 8.20 -21.17
CA ILE A 368 3.41 7.21 -20.88
C ILE A 368 3.74 5.87 -21.55
N TYR A 369 4.05 4.88 -20.72
CA TYR A 369 4.21 3.49 -21.15
C TYR A 369 2.97 2.69 -20.77
N ARG A 370 2.50 1.83 -21.65
CA ARG A 370 1.30 1.00 -21.45
C ARG A 370 1.58 -0.43 -21.86
N ASP A 371 1.11 -1.36 -21.05
CA ASP A 371 1.08 -2.77 -21.40
C ASP A 371 -0.07 -3.50 -20.68
N LYS A 372 -0.48 -4.58 -21.27
CA LYS A 372 -1.43 -5.53 -20.70
C LYS A 372 -0.84 -6.92 -20.80
N PRO A 373 -0.39 -7.54 -19.68
CA PRO A 373 0.06 -8.93 -19.68
C PRO A 373 -0.98 -9.84 -20.35
N SER A 374 -0.52 -10.81 -21.11
CA SER A 374 -1.43 -11.73 -21.78
C SER A 374 -2.22 -12.59 -20.77
N ALA A 375 -3.45 -12.98 -21.12
CA ALA A 375 -4.24 -13.90 -20.29
C ALA A 375 -3.50 -15.24 -20.07
N ALA A 376 -2.70 -15.66 -21.04
CA ALA A 376 -1.85 -16.85 -20.92
C ALA A 376 -0.78 -16.67 -19.83
N PHE A 377 -0.13 -15.49 -19.77
CA PHE A 377 0.82 -15.16 -18.71
C PHE A 377 0.14 -15.20 -17.34
N ILE A 378 -0.97 -14.48 -17.16
CA ILE A 378 -1.67 -14.38 -15.88
C ILE A 378 -2.12 -15.77 -15.38
N ARG A 379 -2.65 -16.61 -16.26
CA ARG A 379 -3.02 -17.98 -15.92
C ARG A 379 -1.79 -18.79 -15.48
N ARG A 380 -0.71 -18.80 -16.28
CA ARG A 380 0.53 -19.51 -15.95
C ARG A 380 1.16 -19.01 -14.66
N ALA A 381 1.18 -17.69 -14.45
CA ALA A 381 1.68 -17.09 -13.21
C ALA A 381 0.85 -17.52 -12.00
N GLY A 382 -0.47 -17.55 -12.14
CA GLY A 382 -1.35 -18.06 -11.09
C GLY A 382 -1.08 -19.53 -10.74
N GLU A 383 -0.89 -20.38 -11.73
CA GLU A 383 -0.59 -21.80 -11.53
C GLU A 383 0.79 -22.05 -10.89
N LEU A 384 1.78 -21.30 -11.28
CA LEU A 384 3.17 -21.50 -10.84
C LEU A 384 3.47 -20.83 -9.49
N LEU A 385 3.03 -19.59 -9.32
CA LEU A 385 3.43 -18.78 -8.18
C LEU A 385 2.49 -18.92 -6.99
N LEU A 386 1.17 -19.06 -7.22
CA LEU A 386 0.21 -18.91 -6.15
C LEU A 386 -0.04 -20.21 -5.39
N ALA A 387 -0.23 -20.08 -4.09
CA ALA A 387 -0.79 -21.16 -3.29
C ALA A 387 -2.21 -21.45 -3.81
N HIS A 388 -2.51 -22.71 -4.05
CA HIS A 388 -3.88 -23.12 -4.31
C HIS A 388 -4.67 -22.80 -3.03
N GLY A 389 -5.61 -21.86 -3.12
CA GLY A 389 -6.53 -21.66 -2.02
C GLY A 389 -7.21 -23.00 -1.76
N GLU A 390 -6.98 -23.58 -0.61
CA GLU A 390 -7.99 -24.44 -0.02
C GLU A 390 -9.24 -23.59 0.00
N THR A 391 -10.20 -23.98 -0.79
CA THR A 391 -11.56 -23.44 -0.75
C THR A 391 -11.92 -23.48 0.73
N ALA A 392 -11.94 -22.32 1.39
CA ALA A 392 -12.44 -22.22 2.74
C ALA A 392 -13.94 -22.57 2.67
N ALA A 393 -14.19 -23.88 2.66
CA ALA A 393 -15.46 -24.44 3.06
C ALA A 393 -15.46 -24.38 4.58
N ARG A 394 -16.01 -23.26 5.14
CA ARG A 394 -16.88 -23.25 6.31
C ARG A 394 -17.26 -21.83 6.70
#